data_90f15f38e0e892a5c489ba7e63bc8095
#
_entry.id   90f15f38e0e892a5c489ba7e63bc8095
#
_cell.length_a   1.000
_cell.length_b   1.000
_cell.length_c   1.000
_cell.angle_alpha   90.00
_cell.angle_beta   90.00
_cell.angle_gamma   90.00
#
_symmetry.space_group_name_H-M   'P 1'
#
loop_
_entity.id
_entity.type
_entity.pdbx_description
1 polymer ?
#
loop_
_entity_poly.entity_id
_entity_poly.type
_entity_poly.pdbx_seq_one_letter_code
_entity_poly.pdbx_strand_id
1 'polypeptide(L)'
;MQAFSLIENQDEALRFFTDLCTPAELEAMADRWQVVPMVRLGIPYRTIHERTGVSVATITRIARCINLGEGGYSLIADRVKPAS
;
A
#
# COMPACT_ATOMS: atom_id res chain seq x y z
N MET A 1 4.35 -10.43 14.86
CA MET A 1 3.34 -10.15 13.81
C MET A 1 2.06 -10.96 13.94
N GLN A 2 1.98 -11.80 14.97
CA GLN A 2 0.80 -12.63 15.20
C GLN A 2 -0.48 -11.79 15.34
N ALA A 3 -0.38 -10.61 15.96
CA ALA A 3 -1.54 -9.74 16.18
C ALA A 3 -2.24 -9.36 14.85
N PHE A 4 -1.49 -9.16 13.78
CA PHE A 4 -2.08 -8.79 12.49
C PHE A 4 -2.94 -9.92 11.92
N SER A 5 -2.56 -11.17 12.17
CA SER A 5 -3.34 -12.32 11.68
C SER A 5 -4.62 -12.56 12.46
N LEU A 6 -4.80 -11.87 13.58
CA LEU A 6 -6.00 -11.98 14.42
C LEU A 6 -7.09 -10.95 14.06
N ILE A 7 -6.78 -10.01 13.17
CA ILE A 7 -7.76 -9.03 12.68
C ILE A 7 -8.81 -9.76 11.85
N GLU A 8 -10.09 -9.58 12.17
CA GLU A 8 -11.16 -10.33 11.53
C GLU A 8 -11.95 -9.54 10.50
N ASN A 9 -11.91 -8.20 10.56
CA ASN A 9 -12.68 -7.36 9.65
C ASN A 9 -12.05 -5.96 9.53
N GLN A 10 -12.59 -5.17 8.60
CA GLN A 10 -12.06 -3.84 8.29
C GLN A 10 -12.20 -2.86 9.47
N ASP A 11 -13.28 -2.94 10.22
CA ASP A 11 -13.48 -2.07 11.40
C ASP A 11 -12.41 -2.32 12.46
N GLU A 12 -12.15 -3.60 12.74
CA GLU A 12 -11.09 -3.98 13.68
C GLU A 12 -9.71 -3.55 13.21
N ALA A 13 -9.43 -3.70 11.92
CA ALA A 13 -8.17 -3.25 11.34
C ALA A 13 -7.98 -1.74 11.55
N LEU A 14 -9.01 -0.95 11.26
CA LEU A 14 -8.95 0.50 11.42
C LEU A 14 -8.70 0.89 12.89
N ARG A 15 -9.41 0.25 13.81
CA ARG A 15 -9.25 0.52 15.25
C ARG A 15 -7.84 0.16 15.73
N PHE A 16 -7.36 -1.00 15.34
CA PHE A 16 -6.03 -1.48 15.74
C PHE A 16 -4.92 -0.58 15.19
N PHE A 17 -4.96 -0.27 13.91
CA PHE A 17 -3.92 0.57 13.30
C PHE A 17 -4.00 2.02 13.77
N THR A 18 -5.19 2.53 14.07
CA THR A 18 -5.34 3.88 14.62
C THR A 18 -4.66 3.99 15.99
N ASP A 19 -4.75 2.94 16.80
CA ASP A 19 -4.08 2.91 18.11
C ASP A 19 -2.57 2.65 17.99
N LEU A 20 -2.18 1.78 17.07
CA LEU A 20 -0.77 1.35 16.91
C LEU A 20 0.09 2.40 16.24
N CYS A 21 -0.46 3.14 15.29
CA CYS A 21 0.29 4.06 14.43
C CYS A 21 -0.10 5.51 14.69
N THR A 22 0.85 6.43 14.47
CA THR A 22 0.53 7.85 14.44
C THR A 22 -0.28 8.18 13.18
N PRO A 23 -1.03 9.30 13.17
CA PRO A 23 -1.71 9.73 11.93
C PRO A 23 -0.77 9.87 10.73
N ALA A 24 0.45 10.37 10.95
CA ALA A 24 1.43 10.50 9.87
C ALA A 24 1.86 9.14 9.32
N GLU A 25 2.02 8.15 10.20
CA GLU A 25 2.36 6.78 9.77
C GLU A 25 1.23 6.15 8.97
N LEU A 26 -0.02 6.34 9.39
CA LEU A 26 -1.18 5.84 8.67
C LEU A 26 -1.28 6.46 7.28
N GLU A 27 -1.08 7.77 7.19
CA GLU A 27 -1.09 8.50 5.92
C GLU A 27 0.01 7.98 4.99
N ALA A 28 1.22 7.79 5.51
CA ALA A 28 2.34 7.28 4.72
C ALA A 28 2.07 5.86 4.20
N MET A 29 1.45 5.00 5.00
CA MET A 29 1.07 3.65 4.56
C MET A 29 0.00 3.69 3.48
N ALA A 30 -1.01 4.54 3.64
CA ALA A 30 -2.06 4.71 2.65
C ALA A 30 -1.50 5.24 1.33
N ASP A 31 -0.58 6.20 1.39
CA ASP A 31 0.07 6.76 0.21
C ASP A 31 0.85 5.68 -0.56
N ARG A 32 1.60 4.85 0.15
CA ARG A 32 2.33 3.76 -0.49
C ARG A 32 1.39 2.73 -1.11
N TRP A 33 0.32 2.40 -0.41
CA TRP A 33 -0.64 1.41 -0.90
C TRP A 33 -1.33 1.85 -2.19
N GLN A 34 -1.71 3.13 -2.30
CA GLN A 34 -2.38 3.61 -3.52
C GLN A 34 -1.47 3.57 -4.75
N VAL A 35 -0.16 3.59 -4.57
CA VAL A 35 0.82 3.53 -5.66
C VAL A 35 0.91 2.12 -6.27
N VAL A 36 0.67 1.08 -5.46
CA VAL A 36 0.86 -0.31 -5.88
C VAL A 36 0.09 -0.67 -7.15
N PRO A 37 -1.23 -0.43 -7.26
CA PRO A 37 -1.93 -0.76 -8.50
C PRO A 37 -1.45 0.02 -9.71
N MET A 38 -1.00 1.26 -9.52
CA MET A 38 -0.47 2.08 -10.62
C MET A 38 0.83 1.53 -11.16
N VAL A 39 1.73 1.09 -10.29
CA VAL A 39 2.98 0.44 -10.70
C VAL A 39 2.69 -0.86 -11.42
N ARG A 40 1.76 -1.65 -10.92
CA ARG A 40 1.39 -2.94 -11.52
C ARG A 40 0.79 -2.77 -12.92
N LEU A 41 0.09 -1.66 -13.15
CA LEU A 41 -0.49 -1.32 -14.45
C LEU A 41 0.53 -0.73 -15.42
N GLY A 42 1.76 -0.50 -14.97
CA GLY A 42 2.82 0.06 -15.81
C GLY A 42 2.70 1.56 -16.04
N ILE A 43 1.97 2.28 -15.19
CA ILE A 43 1.86 3.74 -15.31
C ILE A 43 3.25 4.36 -15.07
N PRO A 44 3.68 5.33 -15.90
CA PRO A 44 4.99 5.97 -15.71
C PRO A 44 5.10 6.61 -14.32
N TYR A 45 6.27 6.49 -13.69
CA TYR A 45 6.49 6.98 -12.33
C TYR A 45 6.23 8.48 -12.19
N ARG A 46 6.56 9.24 -13.21
CA ARG A 46 6.30 10.67 -13.22
C ARG A 46 4.80 10.97 -13.15
N THR A 47 4.00 10.20 -13.87
CA THR A 47 2.54 10.32 -13.84
C THR A 47 1.99 9.95 -12.48
N ILE A 48 2.52 8.87 -11.88
CA ILE A 48 2.12 8.47 -10.53
C ILE A 48 2.44 9.58 -9.53
N HIS A 49 3.64 10.16 -9.62
CA HIS A 49 4.03 11.28 -8.78
C HIS A 49 3.05 12.47 -8.93
N GLU A 50 2.70 12.82 -10.15
CA GLU A 50 1.78 13.92 -10.42
C GLU A 50 0.39 13.68 -9.84
N ARG A 51 -0.09 12.43 -9.88
CA ARG A 51 -1.44 12.07 -9.40
C ARG A 51 -1.52 11.88 -7.90
N THR A 52 -0.45 11.43 -7.27
CA THR A 52 -0.48 11.01 -5.86
C THR A 52 0.30 11.96 -4.94
N GLY A 53 1.23 12.72 -5.47
CA GLY A 53 2.17 13.50 -4.66
C GLY A 53 3.29 12.68 -4.04
N VAL A 54 3.28 11.36 -4.23
CA VAL A 54 4.34 10.47 -3.72
C VAL A 54 5.61 10.70 -4.53
N SER A 55 6.77 10.79 -3.86
CA SER A 55 8.04 11.07 -4.54
C SER A 55 8.43 9.91 -5.47
N VAL A 56 9.15 10.25 -6.55
CA VAL A 56 9.65 9.24 -7.49
C VAL A 56 10.56 8.23 -6.77
N ALA A 57 11.35 8.68 -5.79
CA ALA A 57 12.19 7.78 -5.01
C ALA A 57 11.36 6.74 -4.25
N THR A 58 10.26 7.15 -3.64
CA THR A 58 9.35 6.23 -2.94
C THR A 58 8.66 5.29 -3.93
N ILE A 59 8.21 5.80 -5.08
CA ILE A 59 7.60 4.97 -6.14
C ILE A 59 8.59 3.90 -6.61
N THR A 60 9.84 4.28 -6.83
CA THR A 60 10.91 3.35 -7.25
C THR A 60 11.10 2.25 -6.20
N ARG A 61 11.10 2.62 -4.91
CA ARG A 61 11.21 1.65 -3.82
C ARG A 61 10.02 0.68 -3.81
N ILE A 62 8.81 1.19 -3.99
CA ILE A 62 7.60 0.35 -4.04
C ILE A 62 7.69 -0.63 -5.21
N ALA A 63 8.08 -0.15 -6.40
CA ALA A 63 8.25 -1.01 -7.57
C ALA A 63 9.29 -2.10 -7.32
N ARG A 64 10.39 -1.75 -6.65
CA ARG A 64 11.42 -2.71 -6.28
C ARG A 64 10.88 -3.75 -5.30
N CYS A 65 10.08 -3.37 -4.32
CA CYS A 65 9.44 -4.30 -3.39
C CYS A 65 8.46 -5.22 -4.10
N ILE A 66 7.72 -4.73 -5.09
CA ILE A 66 6.81 -5.56 -5.88
C ILE A 66 7.58 -6.63 -6.64
N ASN A 67 8.72 -6.28 -7.22
CA ASN A 67 9.49 -7.18 -8.09
C ASN A 67 10.45 -8.08 -7.31
N LEU A 68 11.04 -7.60 -6.22
CA LEU A 68 12.15 -8.26 -5.53
C LEU A 68 11.92 -8.44 -4.03
N GLY A 69 10.77 -8.00 -3.51
CA GLY A 69 10.45 -8.09 -2.08
C GLY A 69 9.83 -9.42 -1.70
N GLU A 70 9.09 -9.41 -0.60
CA GLU A 70 8.48 -10.62 -0.01
C GLU A 70 7.17 -11.02 -0.68
N GLY A 71 6.71 -10.30 -1.70
CA GLY A 71 5.48 -10.61 -2.41
C GLY A 71 4.21 -10.12 -1.72
N GLY A 72 4.33 -9.39 -0.61
CA GLY A 72 3.16 -8.96 0.16
C GLY A 72 2.25 -8.01 -0.60
N TYR A 73 2.81 -7.05 -1.32
CA TYR A 73 2.01 -6.12 -2.11
C TYR A 73 1.15 -6.85 -3.16
N SER A 74 1.77 -7.75 -3.93
CA SER A 74 1.06 -8.47 -4.98
C SER A 74 0.04 -9.44 -4.41
N LEU A 75 0.38 -10.13 -3.31
CA LEU A 75 -0.53 -11.06 -2.65
C LEU A 75 -1.84 -10.36 -2.24
N ILE A 76 -1.73 -9.24 -1.57
CA ILE A 76 -2.92 -8.53 -1.09
C ILE A 76 -3.63 -7.81 -2.23
N ALA A 77 -2.88 -7.22 -3.16
CA ALA A 77 -3.47 -6.57 -4.34
C ALA A 77 -4.32 -7.55 -5.17
N ASP A 78 -3.88 -8.80 -5.29
CA ASP A 78 -4.63 -9.83 -6.01
C ASP A 78 -5.94 -10.21 -5.30
N ARG A 79 -6.03 -9.97 -4.00
CA ARG A 79 -7.24 -10.24 -3.21
C ARG A 79 -8.24 -9.10 -3.21
N VAL A 80 -7.79 -7.89 -3.57
CA VAL A 80 -8.68 -6.73 -3.63
C VAL A 80 -9.58 -6.91 -4.86
N LYS A 81 -10.89 -6.93 -4.65
CA LYS A 81 -11.84 -7.03 -5.74
C LYS A 81 -11.90 -5.69 -6.46
N PRO A 82 -11.80 -5.67 -7.79
CA PRO A 82 -11.96 -4.43 -8.51
C PRO A 82 -13.35 -3.85 -8.25
N ALA A 83 -13.40 -2.52 -8.08
CA ALA A 83 -14.67 -1.81 -7.99
C ALA A 83 -15.40 -1.98 -9.32
N SER A 84 -16.49 -2.66 -9.29
CA SER A 84 -17.30 -2.91 -10.49
C SER A 84 -18.34 -1.82 -10.65
#